data_3ed649aa5f89422aa7c5e0384c6ef506
#
_entry.id   3ed649aa5f89422aa7c5e0384c6ef506
#
_cell.length_a   1.000
_cell.length_b   1.000
_cell.length_c   1.000
_cell.angle_alpha   90.00
_cell.angle_beta   90.00
_cell.angle_gamma   90.00
#
_symmetry.space_group_name_H-M   'P 1'
#
loop_
_entity.id
_entity.type
_entity.pdbx_description
1 polymer ?
#
loop_
_entity_poly.entity_id
_entity_poly.type
_entity_poly.pdbx_seq_one_letter_code
_entity_poly.pdbx_strand_id
1 'polypeptide(L)' 'MGFKTRFRELRESRGLSQAATDEVFGLMRGTCSIWENGFSEPEEELIEDIARFFGVRIHDLVEEA' A
#
# COMPACT_ATOMS: atom_id res chain seq x y z
N MET A 1 -10.19 -2.88 -8.86
CA MET A 1 -9.55 -1.69 -8.30
C MET A 1 -8.04 -1.83 -8.38
N GLY A 2 -7.36 -0.72 -8.66
CA GLY A 2 -5.91 -0.75 -8.75
C GLY A 2 -5.26 -0.66 -7.38
N PHE A 3 -3.92 -0.72 -7.38
CA PHE A 3 -3.14 -0.69 -6.16
C PHE A 3 -3.47 0.48 -5.24
N LYS A 4 -3.53 1.70 -5.79
CA LYS A 4 -3.70 2.89 -4.95
C LYS A 4 -4.97 2.84 -4.12
N THR A 5 -6.04 2.36 -4.71
CA THR A 5 -7.34 2.28 -4.03
C THR A 5 -7.35 1.16 -2.99
N ARG A 6 -6.88 -0.02 -3.35
CA ARG A 6 -6.84 -1.16 -2.42
C ARG A 6 -5.90 -0.89 -1.25
N PHE A 7 -4.74 -0.32 -1.53
CA PHE A 7 -3.79 0.01 -0.48
C PHE A 7 -4.40 0.97 0.53
N ARG A 8 -5.07 2.00 0.02
CA ARG A 8 -5.72 2.98 0.89
C ARG A 8 -6.81 2.33 1.74
N GLU A 9 -7.64 1.49 1.12
CA GLU A 9 -8.70 0.79 1.85
C GLU A 9 -8.13 -0.07 2.97
N LEU A 10 -7.10 -0.83 2.65
CA LEU A 10 -6.47 -1.72 3.65
C LEU A 10 -5.84 -0.92 4.78
N ARG A 11 -5.14 0.15 4.43
CA ARG A 11 -4.52 1.03 5.42
C ARG A 11 -5.57 1.61 6.37
N GLU A 12 -6.63 2.16 5.80
CA GLU A 12 -7.69 2.79 6.59
C GLU A 12 -8.42 1.77 7.45
N SER A 13 -8.61 0.56 6.94
CA SER A 13 -9.27 -0.50 7.69
C SER A 13 -8.50 -0.91 8.93
N ARG A 14 -7.19 -0.65 8.95
CA ARG A 14 -6.33 -0.94 10.10
C ARG A 14 -6.13 0.28 10.99
N GLY A 15 -6.76 1.40 10.66
CA GLY A 15 -6.63 2.63 11.42
C GLY A 15 -5.25 3.27 11.32
N LEU A 16 -4.52 2.98 10.24
CA LEU A 16 -3.17 3.49 10.06
C LEU A 16 -3.18 4.78 9.26
N SER A 17 -2.44 5.78 9.74
CA SER A 17 -2.22 6.99 8.96
C SER A 17 -1.20 6.71 7.87
N GLN A 18 -1.12 7.61 6.87
CA GLN A 18 -0.10 7.48 5.84
C GLN A 18 1.31 7.52 6.46
N ALA A 19 1.52 8.43 7.40
CA ALA A 19 2.82 8.57 8.05
C ALA A 19 3.19 7.32 8.84
N ALA A 20 2.24 6.74 9.57
CA ALA A 20 2.50 5.53 10.33
C ALA A 20 2.84 4.36 9.40
N THR A 21 2.18 4.30 8.26
CA THR A 21 2.41 3.23 7.29
C THR A 21 3.76 3.38 6.61
N ASP A 22 4.16 4.62 6.29
CA ASP A 22 5.52 4.86 5.79
C ASP A 22 6.55 4.30 6.77
N GLU A 23 6.33 4.56 8.05
CA GLU A 23 7.24 4.11 9.09
C GLU A 23 7.28 2.59 9.22
N VAL A 24 6.12 1.95 9.18
CA VAL A 24 6.01 0.50 9.28
C VAL A 24 6.83 -0.20 8.18
N PHE A 25 6.78 0.34 6.97
CA PHE A 25 7.49 -0.26 5.85
C PHE A 25 8.90 0.30 5.63
N GLY A 26 9.36 1.18 6.50
CA GLY A 26 10.68 1.77 6.37
C GLY A 26 10.84 2.67 5.16
N LEU A 27 9.78 3.34 4.78
CA LEU A 27 9.75 4.20 3.59
C LEU A 27 10.07 5.64 3.94
N MET A 28 10.47 6.40 2.93
CA MET A 28 10.63 7.84 3.10
C MET A 28 9.25 8.45 3.37
N ARG A 29 9.24 9.46 4.22
CA ARG A 29 8.02 10.16 4.57
C ARG A 29 7.34 10.71 3.31
N GLY A 30 6.06 10.44 3.19
CA GLY A 30 5.28 10.89 2.04
C GLY A 30 5.12 9.85 0.93
N THR A 31 5.78 8.71 1.05
CA THR A 31 5.70 7.68 0.02
C THR A 31 4.29 7.14 -0.14
N CYS A 32 3.60 6.86 0.96
CA CYS A 32 2.22 6.36 0.89
C CYS A 32 1.30 7.36 0.20
N SER A 33 1.50 8.64 0.45
CA SER A 33 0.71 9.66 -0.20
C SER A 33 0.93 9.65 -1.72
N ILE A 34 2.19 9.48 -2.14
CA ILE A 34 2.52 9.40 -3.56
C ILE A 34 1.81 8.22 -4.22
N TRP A 35 1.83 7.06 -3.57
CA TRP A 35 1.16 5.87 -4.09
C TRP A 35 -0.35 6.06 -4.16
N GLU A 36 -0.95 6.64 -3.11
CA GLU A 36 -2.40 6.79 -3.04
C GLU A 36 -2.92 7.86 -4.00
N ASN A 37 -2.05 8.77 -4.43
CA ASN A 37 -2.40 9.75 -5.44
C ASN A 37 -2.12 9.25 -6.87
N GLY A 38 -1.59 8.05 -7.00
CA GLY A 38 -1.39 7.43 -8.29
C GLY A 38 -0.16 7.90 -9.06
N PHE A 39 0.76 8.60 -8.40
CA PHE A 39 1.98 9.09 -9.08
C PHE A 39 3.03 8.01 -9.25
N SER A 40 2.98 6.97 -8.45
CA SER A 40 3.96 5.91 -8.45
C SER A 40 3.39 4.67 -7.80
N GLU A 41 4.00 3.52 -8.04
CA GLU A 41 3.65 2.27 -7.37
C GLU A 41 4.91 1.64 -6.80
N PRO A 42 4.78 0.84 -5.74
CA PRO A 42 5.96 0.16 -5.19
C PRO A 42 6.47 -0.92 -6.14
N GLU A 43 7.75 -1.28 -5.95
CA GLU A 43 8.34 -2.38 -6.68
C GLU A 43 7.72 -3.71 -6.23
N GLU A 44 7.89 -4.73 -7.04
CA GLU A 44 7.27 -6.03 -6.82
C GLU A 44 7.60 -6.62 -5.45
N GLU A 45 8.86 -6.54 -5.02
CA GLU A 45 9.25 -7.06 -3.71
C GLU A 45 8.52 -6.37 -2.58
N LEU A 46 8.34 -5.06 -2.69
CA LEU A 46 7.65 -4.29 -1.68
C LEU A 46 6.16 -4.60 -1.70
N ILE A 47 5.60 -4.82 -2.87
CA ILE A 47 4.20 -5.23 -2.99
C ILE A 47 3.98 -6.55 -2.25
N GLU A 48 4.93 -7.48 -2.34
CA GLU A 48 4.84 -8.75 -1.61
C GLU A 48 4.85 -8.51 -0.10
N ASP A 49 5.71 -7.61 0.37
CA ASP A 49 5.77 -7.29 1.79
C ASP A 49 4.48 -6.64 2.27
N ILE A 50 3.92 -5.74 1.47
CA ILE A 50 2.67 -5.06 1.79
C ILE A 50 1.53 -6.07 1.87
N ALA A 51 1.45 -6.97 0.89
CA ALA A 51 0.41 -8.00 0.89
C ALA A 51 0.52 -8.88 2.13
N ARG A 52 1.74 -9.27 2.49
CA ARG A 52 1.97 -10.09 3.67
C ARG A 52 1.55 -9.37 4.95
N PHE A 53 1.89 -8.09 5.04
CA PHE A 53 1.53 -7.29 6.21
C PHE A 53 0.01 -7.21 6.39
N PHE A 54 -0.70 -6.98 5.30
CA PHE A 54 -2.16 -6.86 5.37
C PHE A 54 -2.89 -8.20 5.33
N GLY A 55 -2.16 -9.30 5.13
CA GLY A 55 -2.77 -10.63 5.09
C GLY A 55 -3.62 -10.88 3.87
N VAL A 56 -3.28 -10.27 2.74
CA VAL A 56 -3.99 -10.45 1.48
C VAL A 56 -3.03 -11.01 0.44
N ARG A 57 -3.58 -11.51 -0.68
CA ARG A 57 -2.76 -11.97 -1.78
C ARG A 57 -2.32 -10.78 -2.62
N ILE A 58 -1.18 -10.94 -3.30
CA ILE A 58 -0.71 -9.90 -4.22
C ILE A 58 -1.78 -9.57 -5.25
N HIS A 59 -2.43 -10.59 -5.76
CA HIS A 59 -3.54 -10.46 -6.70
C HIS A 59 -4.63 -9.51 -6.18
N ASP A 60 -4.97 -9.63 -4.90
CA ASP A 60 -6.01 -8.79 -4.30
C ASP A 60 -5.57 -7.33 -4.16
N LEU A 61 -4.28 -7.11 -4.15
CA LEU A 61 -3.72 -5.78 -3.92
C LEU A 61 -3.55 -5.00 -5.22
N VAL A 62 -3.17 -5.66 -6.31
CA VAL A 62 -2.75 -4.97 -7.53
C VAL A 62 -3.66 -5.16 -8.72
N GLU A 63 -4.51 -6.17 -8.72
CA GLU A 63 -5.31 -6.47 -9.90
C GLU A 63 -6.47 -5.52 -10.07
N GLU A 64 -6.67 -5.09 -11.30
CA GLU A 64 -7.81 -4.28 -11.67
C GLU A 64 -8.98 -5.19 -12.01
N ALA A 65 -10.14 -4.85 -11.48
CA ALA A 65 -11.35 -5.62 -11.75
C ALA A 65 -11.81 -5.41 -13.20
#